data_0368f2d40989a0cbe40976bcf7103d09
#
_entry.id   0368f2d40989a0cbe40976bcf7103d09
#
_cell.length_a   1.000
_cell.length_b   1.000
_cell.length_c   1.000
_cell.angle_alpha   90.00
_cell.angle_beta   90.00
_cell.angle_gamma   90.00
#
_symmetry.space_group_name_H-M   'P 1'
#
loop_
_entity.id
_entity.type
_entity.pdbx_description
1 polymer ?
#
loop_
_entity_poly.entity_id
_entity_poly.type
_entity_poly.pdbx_seq_one_letter_code
_entity_poly.pdbx_strand_id
1 'polypeptide(L)'
;MKKICYILLFIMFLVPISTNALENSNENNKDDTKDNSINLIENATSGLLMEQSTGKIIFEKNKDKQVAVASMTKMVAQTIILENIEKGKIKWTDIVEVSKNAADMGGSQIYLNTGEKMSVKDLFKGISMASANDAVVAMAEYISGSEKEFVKLMNNKVKELGLKNTKFKNSTGLDEDGHYSSAYDMGIIARNLLMHEEILKFSSVYEDYLREDTENKFWLVNTNKLVRFYKGADGLKTGHTDAAKYCLAATAKKDNMRLIAIVLGEENGKVRNSETMALLDYGFNTKKVTILKKKNQVIKKIK
;
A
#
# COMPACT_ATOMS: atom_id res chain seq x y z
N MET A 1 -54.94 -30.56 46.01
CA MET A 1 -53.76 -30.17 45.22
C MET A 1 -53.33 -31.36 44.40
N LYS A 2 -53.71 -31.41 43.14
CA LYS A 2 -53.50 -32.56 42.25
C LYS A 2 -52.25 -32.41 41.47
N LYS A 3 -51.30 -33.34 41.56
CA LYS A 3 -50.11 -33.46 40.74
C LYS A 3 -50.47 -34.15 39.42
N ILE A 4 -50.21 -33.52 38.29
CA ILE A 4 -50.38 -34.11 36.95
C ILE A 4 -48.98 -34.52 36.46
N CYS A 5 -48.84 -35.85 36.25
CA CYS A 5 -47.66 -36.46 35.63
C CYS A 5 -47.85 -36.51 34.10
N TYR A 6 -46.98 -35.95 33.32
CA TYR A 6 -46.95 -36.13 31.86
C TYR A 6 -46.00 -37.29 31.53
N ILE A 7 -46.57 -38.31 30.91
CA ILE A 7 -45.84 -39.46 30.33
C ILE A 7 -45.57 -39.09 28.87
N LEU A 8 -44.27 -38.98 28.47
CA LEU A 8 -43.85 -38.83 27.10
C LEU A 8 -43.72 -40.21 26.46
N LEU A 9 -44.59 -40.48 25.49
CA LEU A 9 -44.57 -41.69 24.67
C LEU A 9 -43.52 -41.50 23.53
N PHE A 10 -42.49 -42.35 23.51
CA PHE A 10 -41.49 -42.42 22.49
C PHE A 10 -41.94 -43.38 21.38
N ILE A 11 -42.33 -42.89 20.22
CA ILE A 11 -42.68 -43.71 19.05
C ILE A 11 -41.44 -43.87 18.18
N MET A 12 -40.95 -45.11 18.14
CA MET A 12 -39.83 -45.53 17.30
C MET A 12 -40.39 -45.94 15.92
N PHE A 13 -40.06 -45.17 14.87
CA PHE A 13 -40.35 -45.58 13.49
C PHE A 13 -39.21 -46.44 12.96
N LEU A 14 -39.54 -47.72 12.71
CA LEU A 14 -38.70 -48.64 11.94
C LEU A 14 -38.89 -48.37 10.45
N VAL A 15 -37.81 -48.01 9.77
CA VAL A 15 -37.76 -47.88 8.30
C VAL A 15 -37.07 -49.13 7.74
N PRO A 16 -37.64 -49.81 6.75
CA PRO A 16 -37.03 -51.02 6.16
C PRO A 16 -35.86 -50.63 5.23
N ILE A 17 -34.77 -51.36 5.37
CA ILE A 17 -33.60 -51.29 4.50
C ILE A 17 -33.91 -52.14 3.25
N SER A 18 -34.00 -51.46 2.09
CA SER A 18 -34.03 -52.14 0.78
C SER A 18 -32.61 -52.14 0.20
N THR A 19 -32.04 -53.32 0.09
CA THR A 19 -30.84 -53.60 -0.68
C THR A 19 -31.19 -53.71 -2.17
N ASN A 20 -30.68 -52.84 -3.02
CA ASN A 20 -30.61 -53.09 -4.45
C ASN A 20 -29.16 -52.98 -4.93
N ALA A 21 -28.79 -53.96 -5.70
CA ALA A 21 -27.45 -54.22 -6.21
C ALA A 21 -27.04 -53.29 -7.36
N LEU A 22 -25.75 -53.14 -7.44
CA LEU A 22 -24.89 -52.66 -8.55
C LEU A 22 -25.52 -52.53 -9.94
N GLU A 23 -25.44 -51.33 -10.47
CA GLU A 23 -25.18 -51.12 -11.91
C GLU A 23 -24.10 -50.04 -12.07
N ASN A 24 -23.05 -50.43 -12.79
CA ASN A 24 -21.98 -49.54 -13.23
C ASN A 24 -22.51 -48.54 -14.25
N SER A 25 -22.39 -47.24 -13.96
CA SER A 25 -22.38 -46.24 -15.00
C SER A 25 -21.22 -45.25 -14.72
N ASN A 26 -20.30 -45.17 -15.65
CA ASN A 26 -19.28 -44.16 -15.72
C ASN A 26 -19.91 -42.78 -15.71
N GLU A 27 -19.75 -42.04 -14.63
CA GLU A 27 -20.01 -40.62 -14.61
C GLU A 27 -18.74 -39.86 -14.27
N ASN A 28 -18.45 -38.96 -15.17
CA ASN A 28 -17.39 -37.97 -15.15
C ASN A 28 -17.24 -37.35 -13.75
N ASN A 29 -16.11 -37.63 -13.12
CA ASN A 29 -15.59 -36.81 -12.02
C ASN A 29 -15.32 -35.40 -12.58
N LYS A 30 -16.30 -34.52 -12.48
CA LYS A 30 -16.02 -33.11 -12.35
C LYS A 30 -15.34 -32.92 -11.00
N ASP A 31 -14.07 -32.68 -11.09
CA ASP A 31 -13.24 -32.25 -9.98
C ASP A 31 -13.76 -30.87 -9.51
N ASP A 32 -14.78 -30.89 -8.65
CA ASP A 32 -15.21 -29.74 -7.87
C ASP A 32 -14.15 -29.49 -6.77
N THR A 33 -12.95 -29.13 -7.20
CA THR A 33 -12.04 -28.38 -6.34
C THR A 33 -12.71 -27.03 -6.10
N LYS A 34 -13.58 -26.96 -5.08
CA LYS A 34 -13.94 -25.68 -4.46
C LYS A 34 -12.63 -25.04 -4.07
N ASP A 35 -12.19 -24.09 -4.88
CA ASP A 35 -11.12 -23.18 -4.56
C ASP A 35 -11.54 -22.44 -3.27
N ASN A 36 -11.09 -22.95 -2.13
CA ASN A 36 -11.23 -22.32 -0.82
C ASN A 36 -10.27 -21.11 -0.74
N SER A 37 -10.12 -20.35 -1.83
CA SER A 37 -9.40 -19.10 -1.80
C SER A 37 -10.12 -18.17 -0.84
N ILE A 38 -9.45 -17.86 0.26
CA ILE A 38 -9.95 -16.91 1.26
C ILE A 38 -10.09 -15.55 0.55
N ASN A 39 -11.31 -15.11 0.32
CA ASN A 39 -11.58 -13.81 -0.30
C ASN A 39 -11.42 -12.71 0.76
N LEU A 40 -10.21 -12.17 0.91
CA LEU A 40 -9.89 -11.10 1.87
C LEU A 40 -10.22 -9.71 1.34
N ILE A 41 -10.31 -9.58 0.01
CA ILE A 41 -10.64 -8.33 -0.69
C ILE A 41 -11.67 -8.64 -1.77
N GLU A 42 -12.92 -8.31 -1.49
CA GLU A 42 -14.04 -8.70 -2.36
C GLU A 42 -14.18 -7.74 -3.54
N ASN A 43 -14.19 -6.45 -3.28
CA ASN A 43 -14.57 -5.42 -4.24
C ASN A 43 -13.38 -4.78 -4.95
N ALA A 44 -12.21 -4.75 -4.32
CA ALA A 44 -11.02 -4.18 -4.95
C ALA A 44 -10.65 -4.90 -6.26
N THR A 45 -10.26 -4.10 -7.26
CA THR A 45 -9.84 -4.61 -8.57
C THR A 45 -8.62 -5.52 -8.48
N SER A 46 -7.68 -5.19 -7.61
CA SER A 46 -6.40 -5.88 -7.48
C SER A 46 -5.84 -5.68 -6.07
N GLY A 47 -5.08 -6.66 -5.57
CA GLY A 47 -4.43 -6.55 -4.28
C GLY A 47 -3.30 -7.52 -4.05
N LEU A 48 -2.48 -7.22 -3.05
CA LEU A 48 -1.30 -7.98 -2.67
C LEU A 48 -1.07 -7.86 -1.17
N LEU A 49 -0.65 -8.95 -0.55
CA LEU A 49 -0.02 -8.94 0.77
C LEU A 49 1.37 -9.58 0.66
N MET A 50 2.39 -8.87 1.12
CA MET A 50 3.78 -9.29 1.04
C MET A 50 4.48 -9.13 2.40
N GLU A 51 5.37 -10.06 2.75
CA GLU A 51 6.31 -9.88 3.85
C GLU A 51 7.54 -9.08 3.35
N GLN A 52 7.87 -8.00 4.06
CA GLN A 52 8.82 -6.98 3.59
C GLN A 52 10.25 -7.50 3.46
N SER A 53 10.76 -8.27 4.41
CA SER A 53 12.19 -8.66 4.44
C SER A 53 12.53 -9.67 3.35
N THR A 54 11.66 -10.63 3.12
CA THR A 54 11.83 -11.71 2.14
C THR A 54 11.24 -11.41 0.77
N GLY A 55 10.26 -10.50 0.70
CA GLY A 55 9.44 -10.28 -0.49
C GLY A 55 8.45 -11.41 -0.76
N LYS A 56 8.23 -12.32 0.21
CA LYS A 56 7.29 -13.43 0.04
C LYS A 56 5.86 -12.92 -0.05
N ILE A 57 5.18 -13.29 -1.14
CA ILE A 57 3.75 -13.04 -1.32
C ILE A 57 2.97 -13.99 -0.41
N ILE A 58 2.02 -13.44 0.35
CA ILE A 58 1.15 -14.15 1.30
C ILE A 58 -0.25 -14.26 0.74
N PHE A 59 -0.70 -13.24 0.02
CA PHE A 59 -1.99 -13.18 -0.66
C PHE A 59 -1.85 -12.36 -1.94
N GLU A 60 -2.61 -12.74 -2.98
CA GLU A 60 -2.68 -11.99 -4.23
C GLU A 60 -4.06 -12.11 -4.87
N LYS A 61 -4.51 -11.02 -5.49
CA LYS A 61 -5.69 -10.94 -6.36
C LYS A 61 -5.34 -10.08 -7.56
N ASN A 62 -5.39 -10.62 -8.77
CA ASN A 62 -5.09 -9.89 -10.01
C ASN A 62 -3.78 -9.06 -9.93
N LYS A 63 -2.74 -9.59 -9.27
CA LYS A 63 -1.55 -8.83 -8.89
C LYS A 63 -0.82 -8.12 -10.02
N ASP A 64 -0.91 -8.68 -11.23
CA ASP A 64 -0.22 -8.18 -12.42
C ASP A 64 -1.10 -7.30 -13.33
N LYS A 65 -2.40 -7.12 -12.96
CA LYS A 65 -3.33 -6.29 -13.73
C LYS A 65 -2.89 -4.83 -13.71
N GLN A 66 -2.70 -4.24 -14.88
CA GLN A 66 -2.39 -2.82 -15.05
C GLN A 66 -3.64 -1.98 -14.74
N VAL A 67 -3.50 -1.04 -13.82
CA VAL A 67 -4.57 -0.12 -13.40
C VAL A 67 -3.97 1.26 -13.11
N ALA A 68 -4.80 2.29 -13.12
CA ALA A 68 -4.44 3.59 -12.58
C ALA A 68 -4.19 3.46 -11.06
N VAL A 69 -3.18 4.15 -10.54
CA VAL A 69 -2.75 4.03 -9.14
C VAL A 69 -2.76 5.36 -8.38
N ALA A 70 -3.18 6.42 -9.07
CA ALA A 70 -3.25 7.76 -8.51
C ALA A 70 -1.96 8.16 -7.76
N SER A 71 -2.11 8.85 -6.65
CA SER A 71 -0.97 9.34 -5.85
C SER A 71 -0.08 8.27 -5.21
N MET A 72 -0.37 6.98 -5.38
CA MET A 72 0.62 5.94 -5.03
C MET A 72 1.89 6.05 -5.89
N THR A 73 1.80 6.66 -7.07
CA THR A 73 2.91 7.10 -7.92
C THR A 73 4.01 7.82 -7.13
N LYS A 74 3.63 8.64 -6.15
CA LYS A 74 4.57 9.43 -5.34
C LYS A 74 5.53 8.58 -4.50
N MET A 75 5.28 7.28 -4.31
CA MET A 75 6.23 6.41 -3.61
C MET A 75 7.57 6.31 -4.36
N VAL A 76 7.55 6.31 -5.70
CA VAL A 76 8.80 6.35 -6.49
C VAL A 76 9.47 7.72 -6.39
N ALA A 77 8.70 8.81 -6.41
CA ALA A 77 9.25 10.14 -6.19
C ALA A 77 9.92 10.26 -4.81
N GLN A 78 9.27 9.77 -3.76
CA GLN A 78 9.84 9.74 -2.40
C GLN A 78 11.12 8.91 -2.33
N THR A 79 11.18 7.76 -3.01
CA THR A 79 12.40 6.95 -3.11
C THR A 79 13.55 7.75 -3.72
N ILE A 80 13.30 8.44 -4.86
CA ILE A 80 14.32 9.24 -5.54
C ILE A 80 14.80 10.41 -4.66
N ILE A 81 13.88 11.07 -3.95
CA ILE A 81 14.23 12.15 -3.01
C ILE A 81 15.15 11.61 -1.91
N LEU A 82 14.77 10.51 -1.27
CA LEU A 82 15.55 9.90 -0.18
C LEU A 82 16.93 9.44 -0.67
N GLU A 83 17.02 8.81 -1.84
CA GLU A 83 18.30 8.42 -2.42
C GLU A 83 19.21 9.64 -2.71
N ASN A 84 18.66 10.78 -3.12
CA ASN A 84 19.45 12.00 -3.33
C ASN A 84 19.96 12.58 -2.00
N ILE A 85 19.16 12.48 -0.94
CA ILE A 85 19.58 12.87 0.42
C ILE A 85 20.69 11.95 0.93
N GLU A 86 20.52 10.64 0.82
CA GLU A 86 21.51 9.64 1.25
C GLU A 86 22.84 9.76 0.49
N LYS A 87 22.79 10.14 -0.80
CA LYS A 87 23.97 10.40 -1.62
C LYS A 87 24.59 11.79 -1.37
N GLY A 88 24.01 12.59 -0.47
CA GLY A 88 24.48 13.95 -0.15
C GLY A 88 24.31 14.97 -1.27
N LYS A 89 23.50 14.68 -2.29
CA LYS A 89 23.23 15.59 -3.40
C LYS A 89 22.29 16.73 -3.01
N ILE A 90 21.35 16.45 -2.09
CA ILE A 90 20.46 17.41 -1.46
C ILE A 90 20.42 17.17 0.04
N LYS A 91 20.01 18.16 0.82
CA LYS A 91 19.89 18.10 2.28
C LYS A 91 18.46 18.41 2.70
N TRP A 92 18.05 17.89 3.84
CA TRP A 92 16.75 18.21 4.44
C TRP A 92 16.53 19.72 4.66
N THR A 93 17.61 20.45 4.88
CA THR A 93 17.64 21.90 5.15
C THR A 93 17.73 22.76 3.90
N ASP A 94 17.94 22.17 2.72
CA ASP A 94 17.98 22.93 1.48
C ASP A 94 16.64 23.62 1.23
N ILE A 95 16.72 24.84 0.71
CA ILE A 95 15.54 25.67 0.43
C ILE A 95 15.21 25.56 -1.05
N VAL A 96 13.98 25.15 -1.34
CA VAL A 96 13.43 25.07 -2.69
C VAL A 96 12.55 26.29 -2.92
N GLU A 97 12.80 27.04 -4.01
CA GLU A 97 11.92 28.09 -4.48
C GLU A 97 10.86 27.50 -5.40
N VAL A 98 9.60 27.76 -5.08
CA VAL A 98 8.44 27.17 -5.75
C VAL A 98 8.19 27.86 -7.08
N SER A 99 8.20 27.11 -8.17
CA SER A 99 7.85 27.60 -9.50
C SER A 99 6.34 27.87 -9.62
N LYS A 100 5.98 28.68 -10.63
CA LYS A 100 4.57 28.84 -11.00
C LYS A 100 3.93 27.51 -11.39
N ASN A 101 4.65 26.63 -12.10
CA ASN A 101 4.13 25.31 -12.50
C ASN A 101 3.81 24.46 -11.28
N ALA A 102 4.65 24.42 -10.28
CA ALA A 102 4.40 23.69 -9.04
C ALA A 102 3.22 24.30 -8.25
N ALA A 103 3.15 25.61 -8.13
CA ALA A 103 2.08 26.31 -7.41
C ALA A 103 0.71 26.16 -8.06
N ASP A 104 0.65 26.07 -9.38
CA ASP A 104 -0.60 25.91 -10.15
C ASP A 104 -1.13 24.47 -10.18
N MET A 105 -0.45 23.51 -9.55
CA MET A 105 -0.87 22.10 -9.56
C MET A 105 -2.20 21.90 -8.86
N GLY A 106 -3.12 21.19 -9.51
CA GLY A 106 -4.41 20.82 -8.95
C GLY A 106 -4.37 19.58 -8.06
N GLY A 107 -5.52 19.24 -7.50
CA GLY A 107 -5.72 18.07 -6.63
C GLY A 107 -5.25 18.32 -5.19
N SER A 108 -4.64 17.31 -4.55
CA SER A 108 -4.12 17.45 -3.17
C SER A 108 -2.93 18.40 -3.13
N GLN A 109 -2.95 19.36 -2.23
CA GLN A 109 -1.95 20.45 -2.14
C GLN A 109 -1.63 20.80 -0.69
N ILE A 110 -0.50 21.45 -0.49
CA ILE A 110 -0.17 22.23 0.71
C ILE A 110 -0.26 23.74 0.44
N TYR A 111 -0.84 24.10 -0.72
CA TYR A 111 -1.10 25.46 -1.18
C TYR A 111 0.16 26.32 -1.22
N LEU A 112 1.14 25.86 -1.97
CA LEU A 112 2.38 26.61 -2.23
C LEU A 112 2.11 27.81 -3.14
N ASN A 113 2.73 28.94 -2.82
CA ASN A 113 2.69 30.13 -3.67
C ASN A 113 3.89 30.18 -4.60
N THR A 114 3.74 30.77 -5.78
CA THR A 114 4.89 31.05 -6.69
C THR A 114 5.91 31.90 -5.98
N GLY A 115 7.18 31.50 -6.01
CA GLY A 115 8.29 32.17 -5.34
C GLY A 115 8.38 31.89 -3.83
N GLU A 116 7.46 31.12 -3.26
CA GLU A 116 7.57 30.67 -1.87
C GLU A 116 8.84 29.82 -1.69
N LYS A 117 9.49 29.98 -0.56
CA LYS A 117 10.70 29.25 -0.18
C LYS A 117 10.39 28.28 0.93
N MET A 118 10.52 26.99 0.65
CA MET A 118 10.23 25.92 1.62
C MET A 118 11.37 24.91 1.70
N SER A 119 11.60 24.35 2.88
CA SER A 119 12.64 23.35 3.06
C SER A 119 12.29 22.03 2.36
N VAL A 120 13.30 21.28 1.88
CA VAL A 120 13.13 19.91 1.38
C VAL A 120 12.37 19.04 2.38
N LYS A 121 12.65 19.22 3.68
CA LYS A 121 11.95 18.47 4.76
C LYS A 121 10.46 18.75 4.78
N ASP A 122 10.05 20.01 4.69
CA ASP A 122 8.63 20.39 4.77
C ASP A 122 7.88 20.01 3.48
N LEU A 123 8.52 20.15 2.31
CA LEU A 123 7.97 19.64 1.06
C LEU A 123 7.77 18.12 1.13
N PHE A 124 8.76 17.38 1.61
CA PHE A 124 8.67 15.92 1.76
C PHE A 124 7.59 15.51 2.79
N LYS A 125 7.42 16.28 3.87
CA LYS A 125 6.33 16.13 4.84
C LYS A 125 4.97 16.30 4.14
N GLY A 126 4.79 17.35 3.35
CA GLY A 126 3.58 17.57 2.54
C GLY A 126 3.27 16.43 1.57
N ILE A 127 4.28 15.93 0.86
CA ILE A 127 4.15 14.77 -0.06
C ILE A 127 3.69 13.53 0.70
N SER A 128 4.31 13.25 1.85
CA SER A 128 4.09 12.02 2.61
C SER A 128 2.72 11.98 3.31
N MET A 129 2.33 13.08 3.95
CA MET A 129 1.13 13.14 4.78
C MET A 129 -0.11 13.59 4.01
N ALA A 130 -0.02 14.74 3.33
CA ALA A 130 -1.15 15.34 2.60
C ALA A 130 -1.21 14.91 1.13
N SER A 131 -0.24 14.14 0.63
CA SER A 131 -0.20 13.75 -0.78
C SER A 131 -0.03 14.93 -1.75
N ALA A 132 0.63 16.01 -1.33
CA ALA A 132 0.73 17.29 -2.01
C ALA A 132 1.33 17.18 -3.42
N ASN A 133 0.56 17.60 -4.44
CA ASN A 133 0.98 17.60 -5.85
C ASN A 133 1.95 18.75 -6.12
N ASP A 134 1.65 19.95 -5.59
CA ASP A 134 2.50 21.12 -5.65
C ASP A 134 3.90 20.83 -5.07
N ALA A 135 3.96 20.17 -3.92
CA ALA A 135 5.22 19.82 -3.28
C ALA A 135 6.04 18.78 -4.07
N VAL A 136 5.40 17.75 -4.66
CA VAL A 136 6.17 16.77 -5.43
C VAL A 136 6.68 17.33 -6.74
N VAL A 137 5.94 18.24 -7.38
CA VAL A 137 6.40 18.93 -8.60
C VAL A 137 7.55 19.89 -8.27
N ALA A 138 7.45 20.67 -7.18
CA ALA A 138 8.56 21.52 -6.72
C ALA A 138 9.84 20.70 -6.45
N MET A 139 9.72 19.55 -5.79
CA MET A 139 10.85 18.65 -5.57
C MET A 139 11.39 18.03 -6.85
N ALA A 140 10.52 17.68 -7.79
CA ALA A 140 10.90 17.14 -9.09
C ALA A 140 11.74 18.16 -9.90
N GLU A 141 11.29 19.41 -9.94
CA GLU A 141 12.00 20.51 -10.61
C GLU A 141 13.33 20.80 -9.91
N TYR A 142 13.36 20.84 -8.59
CA TYR A 142 14.58 21.06 -7.81
C TYR A 142 15.66 20.01 -8.08
N ILE A 143 15.27 18.73 -8.16
CA ILE A 143 16.21 17.61 -8.35
C ILE A 143 16.67 17.48 -9.79
N SER A 144 15.80 17.76 -10.77
CA SER A 144 16.00 17.40 -12.17
C SER A 144 15.89 18.57 -13.15
N GLY A 145 15.64 19.78 -12.67
CA GLY A 145 15.43 20.98 -13.48
C GLY A 145 14.04 21.07 -14.12
N SER A 146 13.29 19.96 -14.21
CA SER A 146 11.88 19.93 -14.64
C SER A 146 11.19 18.64 -14.22
N GLU A 147 9.85 18.67 -14.09
CA GLU A 147 9.06 17.47 -13.84
C GLU A 147 9.26 16.42 -14.95
N LYS A 148 9.36 16.85 -16.22
CA LYS A 148 9.59 15.94 -17.35
C LYS A 148 10.87 15.12 -17.20
N GLU A 149 11.97 15.73 -16.77
CA GLU A 149 13.23 15.02 -16.52
C GLU A 149 13.13 14.12 -15.29
N PHE A 150 12.40 14.57 -14.25
CA PHE A 150 12.14 13.74 -13.07
C PHE A 150 11.34 12.49 -13.39
N VAL A 151 10.33 12.58 -14.26
CA VAL A 151 9.54 11.42 -14.74
C VAL A 151 10.44 10.42 -15.48
N LYS A 152 11.48 10.87 -16.18
CA LYS A 152 12.48 9.95 -16.75
C LYS A 152 13.24 9.20 -15.66
N LEU A 153 13.63 9.89 -14.56
CA LEU A 153 14.26 9.23 -13.41
C LEU A 153 13.30 8.21 -12.76
N MET A 154 12.01 8.55 -12.62
CA MET A 154 11.01 7.61 -12.10
C MET A 154 10.91 6.35 -12.96
N ASN A 155 10.83 6.49 -14.29
CA ASN A 155 10.76 5.34 -15.20
C ASN A 155 12.10 4.57 -15.29
N ASN A 156 13.24 5.22 -15.04
CA ASN A 156 14.52 4.53 -14.89
C ASN A 156 14.52 3.67 -13.60
N LYS A 157 13.96 4.18 -12.49
CA LYS A 157 13.79 3.41 -11.26
C LYS A 157 12.86 2.20 -11.47
N VAL A 158 11.78 2.35 -12.23
CA VAL A 158 10.91 1.24 -12.66
C VAL A 158 11.71 0.14 -13.35
N LYS A 159 12.60 0.51 -14.29
CA LYS A 159 13.47 -0.45 -15.00
C LYS A 159 14.51 -1.08 -14.06
N GLU A 160 15.14 -0.28 -13.20
CA GLU A 160 16.11 -0.75 -12.19
C GLU A 160 15.51 -1.82 -11.27
N LEU A 161 14.25 -1.62 -10.85
CA LEU A 161 13.50 -2.57 -10.03
C LEU A 161 12.94 -3.76 -10.81
N GLY A 162 13.11 -3.81 -12.13
CA GLY A 162 12.63 -4.90 -12.99
C GLY A 162 11.11 -4.97 -13.13
N LEU A 163 10.40 -3.85 -12.93
CA LEU A 163 8.94 -3.79 -12.97
C LEU A 163 8.43 -3.82 -14.41
N LYS A 164 7.46 -4.69 -14.68
CA LYS A 164 6.96 -4.94 -16.03
C LYS A 164 5.62 -4.30 -16.32
N ASN A 165 4.86 -4.00 -15.27
CA ASN A 165 3.49 -3.50 -15.36
C ASN A 165 3.38 -2.06 -14.86
N THR A 166 4.44 -1.26 -14.97
CA THR A 166 4.49 0.11 -14.48
C THR A 166 5.04 1.07 -15.51
N LYS A 167 4.34 2.18 -15.71
CA LYS A 167 4.79 3.33 -16.49
C LYS A 167 4.21 4.60 -15.90
N PHE A 168 5.06 5.58 -15.63
CA PHE A 168 4.66 6.89 -15.13
C PHE A 168 4.75 7.96 -16.23
N LYS A 169 3.78 8.87 -16.26
CA LYS A 169 3.69 10.01 -17.18
C LYS A 169 3.91 11.34 -16.49
N ASN A 170 3.57 11.40 -15.19
CA ASN A 170 3.76 12.56 -14.33
C ASN A 170 4.24 12.11 -12.94
N SER A 171 4.64 13.04 -12.10
CA SER A 171 5.16 12.78 -10.76
C SER A 171 4.05 12.67 -9.70
N THR A 172 2.85 13.13 -10.02
CA THR A 172 1.73 13.31 -9.09
C THR A 172 0.81 12.10 -9.01
N GLY A 173 0.65 11.36 -10.13
CA GLY A 173 -0.33 10.30 -10.30
C GLY A 173 -1.71 10.80 -10.71
N LEU A 174 -1.82 12.02 -11.23
CA LEU A 174 -3.04 12.47 -11.92
C LEU A 174 -3.28 11.61 -13.15
N ASP A 175 -4.56 11.44 -13.50
CA ASP A 175 -4.97 10.59 -14.60
C ASP A 175 -4.38 11.08 -15.92
N GLU A 176 -3.69 10.19 -16.62
CA GLU A 176 -3.07 10.44 -17.92
C GLU A 176 -2.94 9.12 -18.69
N ASP A 177 -3.25 9.15 -19.98
CA ASP A 177 -3.17 7.97 -20.83
C ASP A 177 -1.80 7.31 -20.80
N GLY A 178 -1.77 6.02 -20.49
CA GLY A 178 -0.54 5.26 -20.36
C GLY A 178 0.20 5.46 -19.03
N HIS A 179 -0.44 6.06 -18.00
CA HIS A 179 0.02 6.09 -16.62
C HIS A 179 -0.63 4.94 -15.84
N TYR A 180 0.13 3.93 -15.49
CA TYR A 180 -0.39 2.74 -14.82
C TYR A 180 0.66 2.04 -13.96
N SER A 181 0.18 1.17 -13.08
CA SER A 181 0.98 0.17 -12.37
C SER A 181 0.14 -1.08 -12.07
N SER A 182 0.70 -2.01 -11.29
CA SER A 182 0.01 -3.21 -10.80
C SER A 182 0.19 -3.36 -9.28
N ALA A 183 -0.61 -4.22 -8.66
CA ALA A 183 -0.46 -4.48 -7.22
C ALA A 183 0.90 -5.10 -6.88
N TYR A 184 1.42 -5.98 -7.72
CA TYR A 184 2.75 -6.55 -7.56
C TYR A 184 3.83 -5.46 -7.64
N ASP A 185 3.82 -4.66 -8.70
CA ASP A 185 4.82 -3.62 -8.91
C ASP A 185 4.77 -2.56 -7.80
N MET A 186 3.55 -2.16 -7.37
CA MET A 186 3.38 -1.26 -6.22
C MET A 186 3.90 -1.88 -4.91
N GLY A 187 3.76 -3.18 -4.73
CA GLY A 187 4.35 -3.92 -3.60
C GLY A 187 5.88 -3.86 -3.60
N ILE A 188 6.51 -4.04 -4.75
CA ILE A 188 7.97 -3.92 -4.91
C ILE A 188 8.44 -2.48 -4.70
N ILE A 189 7.71 -1.48 -5.23
CA ILE A 189 7.98 -0.06 -5.00
C ILE A 189 7.88 0.28 -3.51
N ALA A 190 6.82 -0.16 -2.83
CA ALA A 190 6.65 0.04 -1.39
C ALA A 190 7.78 -0.63 -0.58
N ARG A 191 8.17 -1.85 -0.96
CA ARG A 191 9.29 -2.57 -0.35
C ARG A 191 10.61 -1.85 -0.54
N ASN A 192 10.86 -1.29 -1.72
CA ASN A 192 12.05 -0.50 -2.01
C ASN A 192 12.07 0.81 -1.20
N LEU A 193 10.95 1.54 -1.16
CA LEU A 193 10.82 2.76 -0.35
C LEU A 193 11.10 2.49 1.14
N LEU A 194 10.65 1.34 1.67
CA LEU A 194 10.87 0.93 3.06
C LEU A 194 12.33 0.53 3.37
N MET A 195 13.20 0.43 2.37
CA MET A 195 14.65 0.30 2.62
C MET A 195 15.25 1.61 3.13
N HIS A 196 14.60 2.73 2.88
CA HIS A 196 14.91 4.06 3.41
C HIS A 196 14.06 4.30 4.66
N GLU A 197 14.52 3.87 5.84
CA GLU A 197 13.74 3.94 7.10
C GLU A 197 13.27 5.37 7.43
N GLU A 198 13.92 6.40 6.89
CA GLU A 198 13.53 7.80 7.03
C GLU A 198 12.09 8.07 6.61
N ILE A 199 11.53 7.32 5.63
CA ILE A 199 10.13 7.48 5.22
C ILE A 199 9.17 7.32 6.40
N LEU A 200 9.49 6.43 7.33
CA LEU A 200 8.62 6.13 8.47
C LEU A 200 8.51 7.30 9.43
N LYS A 201 9.50 8.21 9.49
CA LYS A 201 9.42 9.42 10.30
C LYS A 201 8.34 10.40 9.83
N PHE A 202 7.90 10.27 8.58
CA PHE A 202 6.85 11.10 7.99
C PHE A 202 5.55 10.31 7.81
N SER A 203 5.62 9.10 7.25
CA SER A 203 4.43 8.33 6.91
C SER A 203 3.67 7.79 8.12
N SER A 204 4.33 7.63 9.28
CA SER A 204 3.69 7.17 10.53
C SER A 204 3.01 8.29 11.33
N VAL A 205 3.26 9.54 10.98
CA VAL A 205 2.69 10.70 11.68
C VAL A 205 1.25 10.90 11.23
N TYR A 206 0.31 10.97 12.19
CA TYR A 206 -1.10 11.17 11.86
C TYR A 206 -1.44 12.63 11.55
N GLU A 207 -0.92 13.57 12.33
CA GLU A 207 -1.11 15.01 12.14
C GLU A 207 0.15 15.78 12.52
N ASP A 208 0.39 16.89 11.83
CA ASP A 208 1.52 17.79 12.02
C ASP A 208 1.17 19.15 11.39
N TYR A 209 2.10 20.09 11.41
CA TYR A 209 1.91 21.41 10.84
C TYR A 209 3.04 21.77 9.88
N LEU A 210 2.72 22.61 8.90
CA LEU A 210 3.68 23.39 8.10
C LEU A 210 3.53 24.87 8.43
N ARG A 211 4.58 25.65 8.21
CA ARG A 211 4.57 27.11 8.46
C ARG A 211 4.12 27.47 9.88
N GLU A 212 4.52 26.68 10.87
CA GLU A 212 3.94 26.70 12.22
C GLU A 212 4.03 28.07 12.89
N ASP A 213 5.12 28.81 12.66
CA ASP A 213 5.41 30.12 13.24
C ASP A 213 4.97 31.29 12.34
N THR A 214 4.06 31.07 11.40
CA THR A 214 3.56 32.08 10.47
C THR A 214 2.04 32.19 10.49
N GLU A 215 1.50 33.28 9.93
CA GLU A 215 0.05 33.45 9.73
C GLU A 215 -0.52 32.41 8.74
N ASN A 216 0.34 31.81 7.91
CA ASN A 216 -0.04 30.77 6.93
C ASN A 216 0.16 29.36 7.47
N LYS A 217 0.06 29.19 8.80
CA LYS A 217 0.11 27.86 9.43
C LYS A 217 -0.86 26.89 8.76
N PHE A 218 -0.35 25.74 8.34
CA PHE A 218 -1.13 24.74 7.63
C PHE A 218 -1.14 23.41 8.40
N TRP A 219 -2.34 22.97 8.77
CA TRP A 219 -2.53 21.71 9.48
C TRP A 219 -2.50 20.53 8.48
N LEU A 220 -1.56 19.64 8.67
CA LEU A 220 -1.42 18.39 7.91
C LEU A 220 -2.14 17.25 8.64
N VAL A 221 -3.01 16.56 7.92
CA VAL A 221 -3.60 15.31 8.40
C VAL A 221 -3.28 14.20 7.41
N ASN A 222 -2.70 13.12 7.92
CA ASN A 222 -2.32 11.99 7.08
C ASN A 222 -3.54 11.39 6.37
N THR A 223 -3.42 11.25 5.05
CA THR A 223 -4.46 10.63 4.21
C THR A 223 -4.64 9.16 4.51
N ASN A 224 -3.60 8.47 5.01
CA ASN A 224 -3.67 7.10 5.49
C ASN A 224 -4.17 7.05 6.94
N LYS A 225 -5.47 6.86 7.13
CA LYS A 225 -6.08 6.80 8.46
C LYS A 225 -5.63 5.60 9.28
N LEU A 226 -5.09 4.54 8.66
CA LEU A 226 -4.65 3.34 9.38
C LEU A 226 -3.48 3.62 10.33
N VAL A 227 -2.67 4.66 10.09
CA VAL A 227 -1.60 5.05 11.02
C VAL A 227 -2.11 5.43 12.43
N ARG A 228 -3.39 5.81 12.54
CA ARG A 228 -4.04 6.06 13.82
C ARG A 228 -4.86 4.88 14.31
N PHE A 229 -5.56 4.17 13.39
CA PHE A 229 -6.63 3.23 13.76
C PHE A 229 -6.23 1.76 13.66
N TYR A 230 -5.05 1.43 13.13
CA TYR A 230 -4.56 0.05 13.08
C TYR A 230 -3.23 -0.07 13.83
N LYS A 231 -3.22 -0.87 14.92
CA LYS A 231 -2.02 -1.04 15.75
C LYS A 231 -0.86 -1.60 14.94
N GLY A 232 0.23 -0.84 14.91
CA GLY A 232 1.45 -1.18 14.19
C GLY A 232 1.54 -0.62 12.77
N ALA A 233 0.47 0.01 12.23
CA ALA A 233 0.55 0.70 10.94
C ALA A 233 1.42 1.97 11.07
N ASP A 234 2.33 2.14 10.10
CA ASP A 234 3.31 3.24 10.09
C ASP A 234 3.54 3.80 8.67
N GLY A 235 2.65 3.52 7.73
CA GLY A 235 2.69 4.07 6.36
C GLY A 235 1.78 3.31 5.41
N LEU A 236 1.88 3.51 4.08
CA LEU A 236 2.76 4.42 3.37
C LEU A 236 1.96 5.52 2.63
N LYS A 237 1.15 5.09 1.62
CA LYS A 237 0.56 6.05 0.67
C LYS A 237 -0.82 5.64 0.22
N THR A 238 -1.74 6.59 0.22
CA THR A 238 -3.07 6.50 -0.41
C THR A 238 -3.03 7.02 -1.84
N GLY A 239 -4.00 6.59 -2.65
CA GLY A 239 -4.30 7.15 -3.96
C GLY A 239 -5.81 7.27 -4.17
N HIS A 240 -6.24 8.30 -4.88
CA HIS A 240 -7.61 8.44 -5.35
C HIS A 240 -7.65 9.37 -6.56
N THR A 241 -8.29 8.91 -7.62
CA THR A 241 -8.79 9.67 -8.78
C THR A 241 -10.04 8.96 -9.28
N ASP A 242 -10.73 9.55 -10.22
CA ASP A 242 -11.92 8.91 -10.81
C ASP A 242 -11.59 7.61 -11.54
N ALA A 243 -10.44 7.55 -12.22
CA ALA A 243 -9.98 6.33 -12.91
C ALA A 243 -9.39 5.28 -11.95
N ALA A 244 -8.60 5.71 -10.96
CA ALA A 244 -7.95 4.80 -10.02
C ALA A 244 -8.87 4.29 -8.90
N LYS A 245 -9.98 4.98 -8.63
CA LYS A 245 -10.78 4.77 -7.44
C LYS A 245 -9.94 4.89 -6.17
N TYR A 246 -10.30 4.22 -5.09
CA TYR A 246 -9.56 4.28 -3.83
C TYR A 246 -8.46 3.22 -3.78
N CYS A 247 -7.23 3.67 -3.64
CA CYS A 247 -6.03 2.84 -3.55
C CYS A 247 -5.30 3.05 -2.22
N LEU A 248 -4.58 2.04 -1.75
CA LEU A 248 -3.73 2.13 -0.57
C LEU A 248 -2.55 1.14 -0.67
N ALA A 249 -1.35 1.65 -0.42
CA ALA A 249 -0.21 0.89 0.03
C ALA A 249 -0.06 1.12 1.53
N ALA A 250 -0.32 0.10 2.34
CA ALA A 250 -0.13 0.17 3.78
C ALA A 250 1.04 -0.70 4.22
N THR A 251 1.72 -0.28 5.27
CA THR A 251 2.68 -1.11 5.99
C THR A 251 2.36 -1.13 7.47
N ALA A 252 2.58 -2.28 8.07
CA ALA A 252 2.45 -2.44 9.52
C ALA A 252 3.54 -3.38 10.02
N LYS A 253 4.02 -3.13 11.26
CA LYS A 253 5.01 -3.97 11.91
C LYS A 253 4.47 -4.49 13.25
N LYS A 254 4.55 -5.81 13.43
CA LYS A 254 4.32 -6.47 14.72
C LYS A 254 5.50 -7.40 14.99
N ASP A 255 6.13 -7.21 16.13
CA ASP A 255 7.35 -7.95 16.51
C ASP A 255 8.46 -7.82 15.43
N ASN A 256 8.91 -8.97 14.91
CA ASN A 256 9.97 -9.04 13.88
C ASN A 256 9.41 -9.10 12.45
N MET A 257 8.10 -9.01 12.26
CA MET A 257 7.46 -9.11 10.96
C MET A 257 6.89 -7.77 10.52
N ARG A 258 7.26 -7.32 9.31
CA ARG A 258 6.65 -6.19 8.63
C ARG A 258 5.91 -6.69 7.40
N LEU A 259 4.67 -6.28 7.28
CA LEU A 259 3.82 -6.58 6.13
C LEU A 259 3.61 -5.33 5.28
N ILE A 260 3.44 -5.56 3.99
CA ILE A 260 3.04 -4.57 2.99
C ILE A 260 1.73 -5.08 2.38
N ALA A 261 0.67 -4.30 2.49
CA ALA A 261 -0.63 -4.58 1.90
C ALA A 261 -0.93 -3.54 0.80
N ILE A 262 -1.25 -4.01 -0.38
CA ILE A 262 -1.66 -3.18 -1.54
C ILE A 262 -3.12 -3.50 -1.85
N VAL A 263 -3.95 -2.47 -1.93
CA VAL A 263 -5.35 -2.54 -2.39
C VAL A 263 -5.55 -1.49 -3.46
N LEU A 264 -6.01 -1.89 -4.65
CA LEU A 264 -6.18 -1.02 -5.81
C LEU A 264 -7.60 -1.12 -6.36
N GLY A 265 -8.18 0.04 -6.73
CA GLY A 265 -9.43 0.11 -7.45
C GLY A 265 -10.67 -0.23 -6.62
N GLU A 266 -10.70 0.18 -5.36
CA GLU A 266 -11.86 0.02 -4.48
C GLU A 266 -12.81 1.22 -4.64
N GLU A 267 -14.11 0.97 -4.75
CA GLU A 267 -15.11 2.04 -4.96
C GLU A 267 -15.32 2.91 -3.71
N ASN A 268 -14.96 2.41 -2.53
CA ASN A 268 -15.20 3.11 -1.26
C ASN A 268 -13.96 3.13 -0.36
N GLY A 269 -13.59 4.33 0.09
CA GLY A 269 -12.40 4.50 0.94
C GLY A 269 -12.48 3.82 2.32
N LYS A 270 -13.68 3.62 2.88
CA LYS A 270 -13.84 2.87 4.15
C LYS A 270 -13.68 1.38 3.91
N VAL A 271 -14.25 0.85 2.81
CA VAL A 271 -14.11 -0.56 2.41
C VAL A 271 -12.65 -0.85 2.09
N ARG A 272 -11.96 0.01 1.32
CA ARG A 272 -10.51 -0.10 1.10
C ARG A 272 -9.72 -0.24 2.41
N ASN A 273 -10.02 0.57 3.41
CA ASN A 273 -9.35 0.47 4.71
C ASN A 273 -9.65 -0.86 5.41
N SER A 274 -10.92 -1.30 5.40
CA SER A 274 -11.33 -2.58 6.02
C SER A 274 -10.67 -3.76 5.34
N GLU A 275 -10.64 -3.81 4.01
CA GLU A 275 -9.96 -4.86 3.25
C GLU A 275 -8.45 -4.86 3.49
N THR A 276 -7.84 -3.66 3.58
CA THR A 276 -6.41 -3.55 3.92
C THR A 276 -6.12 -4.09 5.33
N MET A 277 -6.97 -3.80 6.31
CA MET A 277 -6.84 -4.36 7.66
C MET A 277 -7.01 -5.87 7.67
N ALA A 278 -7.98 -6.40 6.91
CA ALA A 278 -8.18 -7.85 6.78
C ALA A 278 -6.95 -8.57 6.20
N LEU A 279 -6.30 -7.98 5.17
CA LEU A 279 -5.04 -8.49 4.64
C LEU A 279 -3.94 -8.52 5.70
N LEU A 280 -3.75 -7.43 6.44
CA LEU A 280 -2.72 -7.33 7.48
C LEU A 280 -2.99 -8.34 8.62
N ASP A 281 -4.23 -8.44 9.09
CA ASP A 281 -4.62 -9.38 10.13
C ASP A 281 -4.43 -10.83 9.67
N TYR A 282 -4.80 -11.16 8.45
CA TYR A 282 -4.53 -12.48 7.87
C TYR A 282 -3.05 -12.81 7.89
N GLY A 283 -2.20 -11.89 7.44
CA GLY A 283 -0.77 -12.10 7.41
C GLY A 283 -0.17 -12.29 8.81
N PHE A 284 -0.51 -11.45 9.77
CA PHE A 284 -0.01 -11.55 11.14
C PHE A 284 -0.52 -12.79 11.90
N ASN A 285 -1.74 -13.24 11.60
CA ASN A 285 -2.33 -14.40 12.27
C ASN A 285 -1.86 -15.74 11.67
N THR A 286 -1.50 -15.75 10.36
CA THR A 286 -1.17 -16.99 9.65
C THR A 286 0.32 -17.19 9.40
N LYS A 287 1.14 -16.16 9.54
CA LYS A 287 2.58 -16.20 9.23
C LYS A 287 3.40 -15.73 10.44
N LYS A 288 4.63 -16.24 10.51
CA LYS A 288 5.64 -15.80 11.48
C LYS A 288 6.99 -15.68 10.78
N VAL A 289 7.76 -14.66 11.15
CA VAL A 289 9.15 -14.51 10.74
C VAL A 289 10.05 -15.02 11.86
N THR A 290 10.87 -16.02 11.54
CA THR A 290 11.89 -16.54 12.46
C THR A 290 13.26 -16.07 12.01
N ILE A 291 13.94 -15.30 12.86
CA ILE A 291 15.32 -14.85 12.59
C ILE A 291 16.26 -15.98 12.93
N LEU A 292 16.77 -16.67 11.91
CA LEU A 292 17.72 -17.77 12.09
C LEU A 292 19.13 -17.25 12.44
N LYS A 293 19.52 -16.10 11.86
CA LYS A 293 20.79 -15.42 12.11
C LYS A 293 20.63 -13.91 12.00
N LYS A 294 21.30 -13.17 12.87
CA LYS A 294 21.33 -11.70 12.77
C LYS A 294 22.33 -11.26 11.70
N LYS A 295 22.13 -10.08 11.11
CA LYS A 295 23.09 -9.46 10.20
C LYS A 295 24.46 -9.41 10.86
N ASN A 296 25.53 -9.78 10.13
CA ASN A 296 26.92 -9.86 10.59
C ASN A 296 27.22 -10.99 11.60
N GLN A 297 26.30 -11.90 11.88
CA GLN A 297 26.57 -13.06 12.70
C GLN A 297 27.32 -14.14 11.90
N VAL A 298 28.49 -14.57 12.36
CA VAL A 298 29.27 -15.62 11.71
C VAL A 298 28.49 -16.94 11.71
N ILE A 299 28.27 -17.52 10.53
CA ILE A 299 27.55 -18.78 10.36
C ILE A 299 28.51 -19.97 10.55
N LYS A 300 29.73 -19.89 10.02
CA LYS A 300 30.75 -20.90 10.11
C LYS A 300 32.13 -20.25 9.93
N LYS A 301 33.09 -20.59 10.77
CA LYS A 301 34.52 -20.34 10.49
C LYS A 301 35.04 -21.51 9.66
N ILE A 302 35.50 -21.26 8.45
CA ILE A 302 36.23 -22.23 7.66
C ILE A 302 37.65 -22.21 8.22
N LYS A 303 38.18 -23.40 8.66
CA LYS A 303 39.54 -23.57 9.07
C LYS A 303 40.45 -23.67 7.84
#